data_424566bc7fc668ef43a396d8844ed37a
#
_entry.id   424566bc7fc668ef43a396d8844ed37a
#
_cell.length_a   1.000
_cell.length_b   1.000
_cell.length_c   1.000
_cell.angle_alpha   90.00
_cell.angle_beta   90.00
_cell.angle_gamma   90.00
#
_symmetry.space_group_name_H-M   'P 1'
#
loop_
_entity.id
_entity.type
_entity.pdbx_description
1 polymer ?
#
loop_
_entity_poly.entity_id
_entity_poly.type
_entity_poly.pdbx_seq_one_letter_code
_entity_poly.pdbx_strand_id
1 'polypeptide(L)'
;MNLFREDLVIFFDDFSLNIISKKCLEITNQAYQVNNGNIPKWSQAIETIDALPKGKISLKKPYISINNDSIDSETLMTELRKFIPWRKGPFMINDLVLESEWDGDMKWQRITRHIKPLKNKLVLDVGAG
;
A
#
# COMPACT_ATOMS: atom_id res chain seq x y z
N MET A 1 -1.73 -16.34 -3.00
CA MET A 1 -1.45 -15.05 -2.31
C MET A 1 -2.78 -14.44 -1.88
N ASN A 2 -3.01 -14.26 -0.60
CA ASN A 2 -4.16 -13.51 -0.09
C ASN A 2 -3.73 -12.05 0.11
N LEU A 3 -4.06 -11.17 -0.83
CA LEU A 3 -3.71 -9.76 -0.77
C LEU A 3 -4.73 -8.94 0.05
N PHE A 4 -5.87 -9.54 0.36
CA PHE A 4 -6.81 -8.94 1.31
C PHE A 4 -6.46 -9.43 2.71
N ARG A 5 -5.89 -8.55 3.50
CA ARG A 5 -5.35 -8.89 4.81
C ARG A 5 -6.47 -9.11 5.83
N GLU A 6 -6.30 -10.09 6.68
CA GLU A 6 -7.25 -10.39 7.76
C GLU A 6 -7.46 -9.20 8.72
N ASP A 7 -6.41 -8.39 8.93
CA ASP A 7 -6.50 -7.17 9.73
C ASP A 7 -7.49 -6.13 9.16
N LEU A 8 -7.69 -6.09 7.84
CA LEU A 8 -8.73 -5.25 7.23
C LEU A 8 -10.13 -5.79 7.49
N VAL A 9 -10.31 -7.10 7.53
CA VAL A 9 -11.59 -7.71 7.91
C VAL A 9 -11.94 -7.34 9.34
N ILE A 10 -11.00 -7.50 10.27
CA ILE A 10 -11.16 -7.12 11.68
C ILE A 10 -11.51 -5.63 11.79
N PHE A 11 -10.78 -4.76 11.08
CA PHE A 11 -11.07 -3.34 11.06
C PHE A 11 -12.49 -3.02 10.60
N PHE A 12 -12.98 -3.63 9.54
CA PHE A 12 -14.35 -3.42 9.07
C PHE A 12 -15.39 -3.94 10.06
N ASP A 13 -15.12 -5.06 10.73
CA ASP A 13 -16.02 -5.64 11.72
C ASP A 13 -16.11 -4.76 12.98
N ASP A 14 -14.99 -4.17 13.43
CA ASP A 14 -14.95 -3.23 14.55
C ASP A 14 -15.82 -1.97 14.31
N PHE A 15 -16.01 -1.59 13.05
CA PHE A 15 -16.90 -0.48 12.66
C PHE A 15 -18.29 -0.94 12.21
N SER A 16 -18.68 -2.19 12.48
CA SER A 16 -19.98 -2.78 12.05
C SER A 16 -20.17 -2.73 10.52
N LEU A 17 -19.09 -2.78 9.75
CA LEU A 17 -19.06 -2.76 8.30
C LEU A 17 -18.82 -4.16 7.69
N ASN A 18 -19.19 -5.22 8.43
CA ASN A 18 -18.97 -6.62 8.07
C ASN A 18 -19.58 -7.05 6.73
N ILE A 19 -20.70 -6.42 6.33
CA ILE A 19 -21.30 -6.67 5.02
C ILE A 19 -20.35 -6.19 3.91
N ILE A 20 -19.72 -5.04 4.09
CA ILE A 20 -18.75 -4.48 3.15
C ILE A 20 -17.50 -5.35 3.11
N SER A 21 -16.99 -5.79 4.27
CA SER A 21 -15.80 -6.63 4.33
C SER A 21 -15.97 -7.95 3.58
N LYS A 22 -17.10 -8.63 3.79
CA LYS A 22 -17.42 -9.88 3.08
C LYS A 22 -17.49 -9.68 1.56
N LYS A 23 -18.15 -8.60 1.12
CA LYS A 23 -18.26 -8.30 -0.31
C LYS A 23 -16.92 -7.93 -0.93
N CYS A 24 -16.10 -7.15 -0.24
CA CYS A 24 -14.75 -6.83 -0.67
C CYS A 24 -13.87 -8.09 -0.79
N LEU A 25 -13.94 -8.99 0.18
CA LEU A 25 -13.21 -10.25 0.15
C LEU A 25 -13.63 -11.12 -1.04
N GLU A 26 -14.94 -11.25 -1.28
CA GLU A 26 -15.49 -12.00 -2.42
C GLU A 26 -14.98 -11.44 -3.75
N ILE A 27 -15.12 -10.13 -3.97
CA ILE A 27 -14.70 -9.45 -5.21
C ILE A 27 -13.18 -9.58 -5.39
N THR A 28 -12.41 -9.42 -4.33
CA THR A 28 -10.95 -9.54 -4.37
C THR A 28 -10.55 -10.95 -4.77
N ASN A 29 -11.13 -11.97 -4.16
CA ASN A 29 -10.83 -13.36 -4.49
C ASN A 29 -11.19 -13.68 -5.94
N GLN A 30 -12.32 -13.18 -6.45
CA GLN A 30 -12.69 -13.34 -7.86
C GLN A 30 -11.69 -12.64 -8.79
N ALA A 31 -11.25 -11.44 -8.47
CA ALA A 31 -10.28 -10.69 -9.26
C ALA A 31 -8.93 -11.42 -9.38
N TYR A 32 -8.50 -12.13 -8.33
CA TYR A 32 -7.25 -12.92 -8.36
C TYR A 32 -7.36 -14.24 -9.15
N GLN A 33 -8.57 -14.69 -9.46
CA GLN A 33 -8.76 -15.84 -10.34
C GLN A 33 -8.59 -15.47 -11.82
N VAL A 34 -8.60 -14.16 -12.14
CA VAL A 34 -8.32 -13.70 -13.50
C VAL A 34 -6.84 -13.98 -13.81
N ASN A 35 -6.60 -14.70 -14.89
CA ASN A 35 -5.26 -15.09 -15.32
C ASN A 35 -4.46 -13.84 -15.76
N ASN A 36 -3.68 -13.30 -14.84
CA ASN A 36 -2.74 -12.22 -15.12
C ASN A 36 -1.32 -12.77 -15.06
N GLY A 37 -0.62 -12.76 -16.20
CA GLY A 37 0.74 -13.29 -16.34
C GLY A 37 1.78 -12.70 -15.38
N ASN A 38 1.51 -11.56 -14.76
CA ASN A 38 2.40 -10.95 -13.76
C ASN A 38 2.20 -11.52 -12.34
N ILE A 39 1.09 -12.19 -12.05
CA ILE A 39 0.80 -12.69 -10.69
C ILE A 39 1.92 -13.56 -10.12
N PRO A 40 2.49 -14.54 -10.83
CA PRO A 40 3.59 -15.35 -10.29
C PRO A 40 4.82 -14.52 -9.91
N LYS A 41 5.19 -13.57 -10.78
CA LYS A 41 6.31 -12.66 -10.55
C LYS A 41 6.07 -11.76 -9.32
N TRP A 42 4.87 -11.21 -9.18
CA TRP A 42 4.51 -10.37 -8.04
C TRP A 42 4.41 -11.16 -6.74
N SER A 43 3.84 -12.38 -6.78
CA SER A 43 3.77 -13.24 -5.61
C SER A 43 5.14 -13.58 -5.04
N GLN A 44 6.08 -13.96 -5.90
CA GLN A 44 7.45 -14.23 -5.49
C GLN A 44 8.12 -12.99 -4.89
N ALA A 45 7.94 -11.82 -5.51
CA ALA A 45 8.50 -10.58 -4.99
C ALA A 45 7.93 -10.22 -3.61
N ILE A 46 6.61 -10.38 -3.41
CA ILE A 46 5.95 -10.14 -2.12
C ILE A 46 6.48 -11.09 -1.07
N GLU A 47 6.59 -12.38 -1.36
CA GLU A 47 7.14 -13.37 -0.42
C GLU A 47 8.57 -13.00 0.02
N THR A 48 9.40 -12.57 -0.92
CA THR A 48 10.76 -12.11 -0.61
C THR A 48 10.75 -10.86 0.28
N ILE A 49 9.90 -9.88 -0.03
CA ILE A 49 9.78 -8.63 0.74
C ILE A 49 9.18 -8.89 2.13
N ASP A 50 8.19 -9.76 2.24
CA ASP A 50 7.55 -10.09 3.51
C ASP A 50 8.49 -10.84 4.47
N ALA A 51 9.48 -11.56 3.94
CA ALA A 51 10.53 -12.21 4.72
C ALA A 51 11.56 -11.22 5.29
N LEU A 52 11.61 -9.98 4.78
CA LEU A 52 12.55 -8.97 5.28
C LEU A 52 12.15 -8.47 6.67
N PRO A 53 13.13 -8.03 7.48
CA PRO A 53 12.86 -7.42 8.78
C PRO A 53 11.91 -6.23 8.65
N LYS A 54 10.98 -6.11 9.60
CA LYS A 54 10.02 -4.98 9.59
C LYS A 54 10.72 -3.66 9.94
N GLY A 55 10.44 -2.62 9.19
CA GLY A 55 10.99 -1.28 9.41
C GLY A 55 10.08 -0.39 10.25
N LYS A 56 10.64 0.73 10.70
CA LYS A 56 9.88 1.80 11.36
C LYS A 56 9.27 2.71 10.30
N ILE A 57 7.94 2.88 10.38
CA ILE A 57 7.23 3.79 9.47
C ILE A 57 7.32 5.22 10.00
N SER A 58 7.63 6.16 9.11
CA SER A 58 7.55 7.59 9.36
C SER A 58 6.62 8.25 8.35
N LEU A 59 5.66 9.02 8.85
CA LEU A 59 4.72 9.80 8.05
C LEU A 59 5.18 11.26 7.88
N LYS A 60 6.46 11.55 8.11
CA LYS A 60 7.03 12.90 7.99
C LYS A 60 7.30 13.20 6.52
N LYS A 61 6.91 14.42 6.10
CA LYS A 61 7.23 14.93 4.77
C LYS A 61 8.75 15.05 4.56
N PRO A 62 9.24 14.97 3.32
CA PRO A 62 8.43 14.91 2.08
C PRO A 62 7.92 13.53 1.72
N TYR A 63 8.43 12.46 2.34
CA TYR A 63 8.09 11.08 1.98
C TYR A 63 7.45 10.34 3.15
N ILE A 64 6.52 9.45 2.83
CA ILE A 64 6.20 8.34 3.72
C ILE A 64 7.38 7.38 3.63
N SER A 65 8.07 7.12 4.74
CA SER A 65 9.28 6.33 4.73
C SER A 65 9.22 5.11 5.66
N ILE A 66 9.96 4.09 5.26
CA ILE A 66 10.25 2.91 6.08
C ILE A 66 11.76 2.85 6.26
N ASN A 67 12.21 2.75 7.51
CA ASN A 67 13.63 2.69 7.83
C ASN A 67 13.96 1.42 8.59
N ASN A 68 14.94 0.69 8.11
CA ASN A 68 15.52 -0.47 8.78
C ASN A 68 16.92 -0.75 8.20
N ASP A 69 17.95 -0.51 9.01
CA ASP A 69 19.35 -0.67 8.61
C ASP A 69 19.75 -2.13 8.31
N SER A 70 18.91 -3.09 8.71
CA SER A 70 19.14 -4.52 8.45
C SER A 70 18.65 -4.97 7.06
N ILE A 71 18.06 -4.07 6.28
CA ILE A 71 17.54 -4.40 4.93
C ILE A 71 18.64 -4.10 3.91
N ASP A 72 18.99 -5.10 3.12
CA ASP A 72 19.82 -4.90 1.94
C ASP A 72 19.04 -4.15 0.87
N SER A 73 19.45 -2.91 0.63
CA SER A 73 18.77 -1.98 -0.29
C SER A 73 18.80 -2.45 -1.73
N GLU A 74 19.85 -3.16 -2.16
CA GLU A 74 19.96 -3.67 -3.54
C GLU A 74 18.98 -4.80 -3.81
N THR A 75 18.91 -5.77 -2.90
CA THR A 75 17.94 -6.86 -2.95
C THR A 75 16.51 -6.31 -2.94
N LEU A 76 16.21 -5.39 -2.02
CA LEU A 76 14.89 -4.78 -1.93
C LEU A 76 14.52 -4.04 -3.22
N MET A 77 15.41 -3.24 -3.79
CA MET A 77 15.16 -2.52 -5.03
C MET A 77 14.92 -3.47 -6.21
N THR A 78 15.64 -4.57 -6.27
CA THR A 78 15.46 -5.60 -7.29
C THR A 78 14.04 -6.18 -7.25
N GLU A 79 13.54 -6.49 -6.05
CA GLU A 79 12.19 -7.00 -5.89
C GLU A 79 11.13 -5.92 -6.18
N LEU A 80 11.32 -4.70 -5.69
CA LEU A 80 10.39 -3.60 -5.92
C LEU A 80 10.25 -3.23 -7.42
N ARG A 81 11.32 -3.32 -8.20
CA ARG A 81 11.27 -3.09 -9.65
C ARG A 81 10.32 -4.03 -10.39
N LYS A 82 10.01 -5.19 -9.83
CA LYS A 82 9.02 -6.12 -10.42
C LYS A 82 7.61 -5.56 -10.45
N PHE A 83 7.31 -4.51 -9.66
CA PHE A 83 6.01 -3.83 -9.57
C PHE A 83 5.91 -2.56 -10.41
N ILE A 84 6.94 -2.18 -11.15
CA ILE A 84 6.90 -0.99 -12.01
C ILE A 84 5.80 -1.17 -13.09
N PRO A 85 5.02 -0.08 -13.38
CA PRO A 85 5.18 1.29 -12.89
C PRO A 85 4.54 1.50 -11.52
N TRP A 86 5.25 2.24 -10.64
CA TRP A 86 4.67 2.67 -9.36
C TRP A 86 3.74 3.86 -9.62
N ARG A 87 2.47 3.65 -9.38
CA ARG A 87 1.43 4.62 -9.71
C ARG A 87 1.28 5.71 -8.69
N LYS A 88 1.53 5.39 -7.43
CA LYS A 88 1.26 6.23 -6.27
C LYS A 88 2.47 6.30 -5.37
N GLY A 89 2.69 7.48 -4.78
CA GLY A 89 3.81 7.78 -3.92
C GLY A 89 4.04 9.29 -3.82
N PRO A 90 5.29 9.77 -3.79
CA PRO A 90 6.50 8.94 -3.67
C PRO A 90 6.67 8.31 -2.27
N PHE A 91 7.41 7.22 -2.20
CA PHE A 91 7.78 6.56 -0.95
C PHE A 91 9.30 6.51 -0.80
N MET A 92 9.78 6.35 0.42
CA MET A 92 11.20 6.17 0.70
C MET A 92 11.40 4.92 1.57
N ILE A 93 12.34 4.08 1.21
CA ILE A 93 12.75 2.92 2.00
C ILE A 93 14.25 3.05 2.23
N ASN A 94 14.65 3.27 3.48
CA ASN A 94 15.98 3.74 3.84
C ASN A 94 16.34 4.97 2.99
N ASP A 95 17.38 4.91 2.18
CA ASP A 95 17.81 5.99 1.30
C ASP A 95 17.28 5.85 -0.14
N LEU A 96 16.44 4.82 -0.41
CA LEU A 96 15.88 4.58 -1.72
C LEU A 96 14.57 5.34 -1.88
N VAL A 97 14.54 6.28 -2.82
CA VAL A 97 13.31 6.96 -3.22
C VAL A 97 12.62 6.18 -4.34
N LEU A 98 11.36 5.82 -4.11
CA LEU A 98 10.49 5.20 -5.09
C LEU A 98 9.64 6.30 -5.73
N GLU A 99 10.16 6.82 -6.83
CA GLU A 99 9.44 7.80 -7.65
C GLU A 99 8.19 7.18 -8.26
N SER A 100 7.09 7.93 -8.25
CA SER A 100 5.80 7.45 -8.76
C SER A 100 5.26 8.34 -9.88
N GLU A 101 4.36 7.79 -10.70
CA GLU A 101 3.69 8.57 -11.75
C GLU A 101 2.84 9.72 -11.18
N TRP A 102 2.29 9.54 -9.98
CA TRP A 102 1.41 10.51 -9.33
C TRP A 102 1.94 10.86 -7.94
N ASP A 103 2.10 12.15 -7.69
CA ASP A 103 2.44 12.69 -6.39
C ASP A 103 1.17 12.85 -5.54
N GLY A 104 1.07 12.02 -4.50
CA GLY A 104 -0.06 12.01 -3.58
C GLY A 104 -0.17 13.31 -2.76
N ASP A 105 0.94 13.94 -2.38
CA ASP A 105 0.92 15.19 -1.62
C ASP A 105 0.38 16.36 -2.47
N MET A 106 0.78 16.43 -3.74
CA MET A 106 0.26 17.43 -4.66
C MET A 106 -1.26 17.29 -4.85
N LYS A 107 -1.75 16.06 -5.00
CA LYS A 107 -3.19 15.78 -5.07
C LYS A 107 -3.89 16.20 -3.77
N TRP A 108 -3.32 15.81 -2.63
CA TRP A 108 -3.86 16.10 -1.30
C TRP A 108 -3.97 17.61 -1.04
N GLN A 109 -2.96 18.38 -1.37
CA GLN A 109 -2.97 19.84 -1.22
C GLN A 109 -4.10 20.52 -2.01
N ARG A 110 -4.49 19.97 -3.16
CA ARG A 110 -5.64 20.47 -3.93
C ARG A 110 -6.95 20.23 -3.21
N ILE A 111 -7.11 19.06 -2.58
CA ILE A 111 -8.35 18.64 -1.91
C ILE A 111 -8.51 19.34 -0.56
N THR A 112 -7.45 19.46 0.22
CA THR A 112 -7.53 19.99 1.62
C THR A 112 -8.07 21.39 1.72
N ARG A 113 -7.94 22.18 0.64
CA ARG A 113 -8.50 23.54 0.59
C ARG A 113 -10.03 23.57 0.56
N HIS A 114 -10.67 22.46 0.21
CA HIS A 114 -12.10 22.37 -0.05
C HIS A 114 -12.84 21.47 0.93
N ILE A 115 -12.13 20.81 1.86
CA ILE A 115 -12.73 19.90 2.82
C ILE A 115 -12.49 20.37 4.26
N LYS A 116 -13.36 19.95 5.16
CA LYS A 116 -13.17 20.19 6.60
C LYS A 116 -12.00 19.33 7.13
N PRO A 117 -11.34 19.74 8.24
CA PRO A 117 -10.30 18.95 8.88
C PRO A 117 -10.77 17.52 9.16
N LEU A 118 -9.93 16.54 8.86
CA LEU A 118 -10.24 15.11 9.02
C LEU A 118 -9.91 14.57 10.42
N LYS A 119 -9.41 15.41 11.32
CA LYS A 119 -9.10 15.00 12.68
C LYS A 119 -10.35 14.38 13.35
N ASN A 120 -10.19 13.19 13.91
CA ASN A 120 -11.25 12.40 14.54
C ASN A 120 -12.40 12.03 13.59
N LYS A 121 -12.12 11.88 12.29
CA LYS A 121 -13.06 11.39 11.29
C LYS A 121 -12.67 10.00 10.85
N LEU A 122 -13.68 9.15 10.65
CA LEU A 122 -13.50 7.93 9.88
C LEU A 122 -13.53 8.31 8.40
N VAL A 123 -12.50 7.92 7.67
CA VAL A 123 -12.32 8.26 6.26
C VAL A 123 -12.21 6.98 5.45
N LEU A 124 -13.03 6.87 4.42
CA LEU A 124 -12.89 5.82 3.39
C LEU A 124 -12.29 6.45 2.14
N ASP A 125 -11.12 5.99 1.75
CA ASP A 125 -10.49 6.36 0.48
C ASP A 125 -10.70 5.23 -0.54
N VAL A 126 -11.52 5.50 -1.55
CA VAL A 126 -11.80 4.53 -2.61
C VAL A 126 -10.78 4.71 -3.74
N GLY A 127 -9.99 3.66 -3.97
CA GLY A 127 -8.92 3.67 -4.97
C GLY A 127 -7.58 4.17 -4.42
N ALA A 128 -7.53 4.49 -3.16
CA ALA A 128 -6.37 4.88 -2.32
C ALA A 128 -5.17 5.43 -3.09
N GLY A 129 -5.09 6.74 -3.29
CA GLY A 129 -3.96 7.32 -3.97
C GLY A 129 -3.91 8.82 -4.01
#